data_d8f5fdebba62d34124349f76b7d32f79
#
_entry.id   d8f5fdebba62d34124349f76b7d32f79
#
_cell.length_a   1.000
_cell.length_b   1.000
_cell.length_c   1.000
_cell.angle_alpha   90.00
_cell.angle_beta   90.00
_cell.angle_gamma   90.00
#
_symmetry.space_group_name_H-M   'P 1'
#
loop_
_entity.id
_entity.type
_entity.pdbx_description
1 polymer ?
#
loop_
_entity_poly.entity_id
_entity_poly.type
_entity_poly.pdbx_seq_one_letter_code
_entity_poly.pdbx_strand_id
1 'polypeptide(L)'
;MTQNKQETGKLLGRLRIHGGPALWVALLAPLAGGALLVWQAWTLAEVLGQAIEGGQPSALLMPGVGLILGLLVVRAGLGALGEQAGLIAAEAIKRQMRQALFTRLLDRSPRDANAAASGLAAAAIVDQVEAVDLYFARYLPAALQAALLPLVFGAIILPLDWVAGVLFLVTAPLIPIFMALVGWGAQIATDRQARALSHLSGRFSDRLKGLLTLKLFGREEAETAGIVEASEALRKRTLKVLSIAFLSSAVLEFFAALGVAGIALYVGLTFIDYLHLRGSPLTLHVGMFLLLMAPEIYNPLRLLASHYHDRATAKAGLLEIERQLGALLDKPVELADIAPRSGPAIGVTLNTLTLRTPDRMRTILDGA
;
A
#
# COMPACT_ATOMS: atom_id res chain seq x y z
N MET A 1 -19.64 -7.99 7.65
CA MET A 1 -18.23 -7.91 7.16
C MET A 1 -18.02 -6.90 6.02
N THR A 2 -18.98 -6.68 5.14
CA THR A 2 -18.85 -5.71 4.01
C THR A 2 -18.95 -4.25 4.44
N GLN A 3 -19.77 -3.88 5.42
CA GLN A 3 -19.88 -2.52 5.95
C GLN A 3 -18.55 -2.03 6.56
N ASN A 4 -17.88 -2.87 7.34
CA ASN A 4 -16.59 -2.52 7.99
C ASN A 4 -15.45 -2.27 6.99
N LYS A 5 -15.48 -2.88 5.80
CA LYS A 5 -14.49 -2.64 4.73
C LYS A 5 -14.63 -1.26 4.06
N GLN A 6 -15.87 -0.76 3.94
CA GLN A 6 -16.11 0.58 3.39
C GLN A 6 -15.74 1.68 4.39
N GLU A 7 -15.99 1.46 5.68
CA GLU A 7 -15.66 2.39 6.75
C GLU A 7 -14.15 2.58 6.90
N THR A 8 -13.37 1.49 6.87
CA THR A 8 -11.90 1.57 6.92
C THR A 8 -11.31 2.32 5.72
N GLY A 9 -11.90 2.20 4.54
CA GLY A 9 -11.50 2.97 3.36
C GLY A 9 -11.78 4.47 3.51
N LYS A 10 -12.93 4.83 4.08
CA LYS A 10 -13.29 6.23 4.40
C LYS A 10 -12.35 6.82 5.46
N LEU A 11 -11.97 6.01 6.46
CA LEU A 11 -11.06 6.40 7.52
C LEU A 11 -9.66 6.73 6.97
N LEU A 12 -9.09 5.86 6.12
CA LEU A 12 -7.83 6.14 5.43
C LEU A 12 -7.90 7.43 4.59
N GLY A 13 -9.07 7.70 3.97
CA GLY A 13 -9.32 8.95 3.25
C GLY A 13 -9.30 10.19 4.16
N ARG A 14 -9.89 10.11 5.37
CA ARG A 14 -9.89 11.21 6.35
C ARG A 14 -8.49 11.46 6.91
N LEU A 15 -7.72 10.41 7.18
CA LEU A 15 -6.35 10.53 7.70
C LEU A 15 -5.41 11.28 6.75
N ARG A 16 -5.68 11.32 5.44
CA ARG A 16 -4.88 12.07 4.44
C ARG A 16 -4.76 13.55 4.78
N ILE A 17 -5.77 14.15 5.40
CA ILE A 17 -5.79 15.59 5.75
C ILE A 17 -4.63 15.93 6.70
N HIS A 18 -4.24 14.99 7.56
CA HIS A 18 -3.18 15.18 8.54
C HIS A 18 -1.75 15.02 7.95
N GLY A 19 -1.62 14.57 6.71
CA GLY A 19 -0.34 14.49 6.00
C GLY A 19 0.22 15.86 5.55
N GLY A 20 -0.61 16.92 5.60
CA GLY A 20 -0.20 18.29 5.28
C GLY A 20 0.38 18.46 3.87
N PRO A 21 1.20 19.50 3.65
CA PRO A 21 1.80 19.79 2.34
C PRO A 21 2.79 18.70 1.90
N ALA A 22 3.42 18.00 2.85
CA ALA A 22 4.35 16.92 2.53
C ALA A 22 3.67 15.79 1.73
N LEU A 23 2.41 15.47 2.05
CA LEU A 23 1.66 14.47 1.29
C LEU A 23 1.44 14.90 -0.17
N TRP A 24 1.17 16.18 -0.42
CA TRP A 24 1.02 16.69 -1.78
C TRP A 24 2.33 16.61 -2.56
N VAL A 25 3.47 16.92 -1.93
CA VAL A 25 4.79 16.74 -2.56
C VAL A 25 5.03 15.27 -2.88
N ALA A 26 4.73 14.35 -1.96
CA ALA A 26 4.86 12.91 -2.19
C ALA A 26 4.00 12.40 -3.35
N LEU A 27 2.84 13.02 -3.59
CA LEU A 27 1.93 12.64 -4.67
C LEU A 27 2.33 13.28 -6.01
N LEU A 28 2.74 14.56 -6.01
CA LEU A 28 2.96 15.33 -7.23
C LEU A 28 4.39 15.20 -7.78
N ALA A 29 5.40 15.05 -6.93
CA ALA A 29 6.80 14.94 -7.39
C ALA A 29 7.04 13.75 -8.33
N PRO A 30 6.50 12.53 -8.06
CA PRO A 30 6.63 11.43 -9.00
C PRO A 30 5.87 11.65 -10.32
N LEU A 31 4.73 12.36 -10.29
CA LEU A 31 3.98 12.71 -11.51
C LEU A 31 4.77 13.70 -12.37
N ALA A 32 5.39 14.71 -11.75
CA ALA A 32 6.31 15.61 -12.43
C ALA A 32 7.51 14.85 -13.02
N GLY A 33 8.06 13.88 -12.27
CA GLY A 33 9.09 12.95 -12.74
C GLY A 33 8.64 12.17 -13.99
N GLY A 34 7.37 11.75 -14.05
CA GLY A 34 6.78 11.11 -15.22
C GLY A 34 6.71 12.04 -16.45
N ALA A 35 6.35 13.32 -16.25
CA ALA A 35 6.36 14.30 -17.36
C ALA A 35 7.77 14.54 -17.90
N LEU A 36 8.76 14.66 -16.99
CA LEU A 36 10.17 14.78 -17.38
C LEU A 36 10.70 13.52 -18.08
N LEU A 37 10.18 12.33 -17.72
CA LEU A 37 10.49 11.08 -18.39
C LEU A 37 10.11 11.13 -19.88
N VAL A 38 8.91 11.60 -20.20
CA VAL A 38 8.46 11.74 -21.58
C VAL A 38 9.39 12.67 -22.36
N TRP A 39 9.74 13.80 -21.78
CA TRP A 39 10.70 14.74 -22.40
C TRP A 39 12.06 14.11 -22.58
N GLN A 40 12.58 13.41 -21.58
CA GLN A 40 13.85 12.70 -21.65
C GLN A 40 13.84 11.62 -22.75
N ALA A 41 12.78 10.82 -22.84
CA ALA A 41 12.64 9.77 -23.85
C ALA A 41 12.56 10.38 -25.28
N TRP A 42 11.84 11.51 -25.41
CA TRP A 42 11.74 12.25 -26.66
C TRP A 42 13.12 12.76 -27.11
N THR A 43 13.84 13.46 -26.23
CA THR A 43 15.18 13.98 -26.53
C THR A 43 16.17 12.86 -26.84
N LEU A 44 16.08 11.73 -26.12
CA LEU A 44 16.96 10.57 -26.38
C LEU A 44 16.66 9.96 -27.77
N ALA A 45 15.39 9.83 -28.12
CA ALA A 45 14.99 9.35 -29.44
C ALA A 45 15.46 10.29 -30.56
N GLU A 46 15.42 11.60 -30.33
CA GLU A 46 15.92 12.62 -31.28
C GLU A 46 17.43 12.52 -31.47
N VAL A 47 18.21 12.47 -30.37
CA VAL A 47 19.67 12.31 -30.42
C VAL A 47 20.08 11.03 -31.14
N LEU A 48 19.39 9.91 -30.86
CA LEU A 48 19.64 8.64 -31.54
C LEU A 48 19.27 8.70 -33.04
N GLY A 49 18.14 9.31 -33.39
CA GLY A 49 17.74 9.50 -34.78
C GLY A 49 18.76 10.33 -35.55
N GLN A 50 19.22 11.46 -35.01
CA GLN A 50 20.23 12.31 -35.62
C GLN A 50 21.60 11.60 -35.73
N ALA A 51 21.95 10.76 -34.77
CA ALA A 51 23.21 10.00 -34.83
C ALA A 51 23.18 8.91 -35.91
N ILE A 52 22.04 8.23 -36.08
CA ILE A 52 21.89 7.07 -37.00
C ILE A 52 21.60 7.52 -38.41
N GLU A 53 20.57 8.38 -38.63
CA GLU A 53 20.14 8.81 -39.97
C GLU A 53 20.95 10.02 -40.48
N GLY A 54 21.22 10.97 -39.56
CA GLY A 54 21.86 12.24 -39.90
C GLY A 54 23.39 12.19 -40.02
N GLY A 55 24.05 11.14 -39.56
CA GLY A 55 25.52 11.04 -39.55
C GLY A 55 26.18 12.23 -38.88
N GLN A 56 25.49 12.91 -37.96
CA GLN A 56 25.94 14.17 -37.35
C GLN A 56 27.21 13.93 -36.53
N PRO A 57 28.19 14.83 -36.57
CA PRO A 57 29.38 14.73 -35.74
C PRO A 57 29.02 14.78 -34.26
N SER A 58 29.68 13.97 -33.43
CA SER A 58 29.45 13.82 -32.00
C SER A 58 29.40 15.15 -31.23
N ALA A 59 30.12 16.17 -31.68
CA ALA A 59 30.10 17.49 -31.06
C ALA A 59 28.73 18.19 -31.11
N LEU A 60 27.91 17.94 -32.15
CA LEU A 60 26.57 18.52 -32.28
C LEU A 60 25.53 17.77 -31.44
N LEU A 61 25.80 16.53 -31.05
CA LEU A 61 24.92 15.71 -30.19
C LEU A 61 25.14 15.98 -28.69
N MET A 62 26.30 16.57 -28.31
CA MET A 62 26.65 16.82 -26.89
C MET A 62 25.62 17.65 -26.12
N PRO A 63 24.99 18.71 -26.67
CA PRO A 63 23.94 19.44 -25.93
C PRO A 63 22.75 18.57 -25.58
N GLY A 64 22.32 17.70 -26.51
CA GLY A 64 21.24 16.73 -26.26
C GLY A 64 21.60 15.72 -25.17
N VAL A 65 22.80 15.18 -25.20
CA VAL A 65 23.32 14.28 -24.14
C VAL A 65 23.37 15.01 -22.78
N GLY A 66 23.84 16.27 -22.76
CA GLY A 66 23.84 17.08 -21.55
C GLY A 66 22.42 17.30 -20.98
N LEU A 67 21.45 17.57 -21.86
CA LEU A 67 20.04 17.71 -21.45
C LEU A 67 19.49 16.42 -20.87
N ILE A 68 19.77 15.26 -21.48
CA ILE A 68 19.33 13.95 -20.99
C ILE A 68 19.89 13.66 -19.59
N LEU A 69 21.17 13.92 -19.37
CA LEU A 69 21.81 13.78 -18.07
C LEU A 69 21.22 14.74 -17.04
N GLY A 70 21.00 16.01 -17.42
CA GLY A 70 20.33 17.00 -16.56
C GLY A 70 18.93 16.55 -16.15
N LEU A 71 18.12 16.09 -17.10
CA LEU A 71 16.77 15.56 -16.83
C LEU A 71 16.82 14.33 -15.91
N LEU A 72 17.80 13.44 -16.08
CA LEU A 72 17.97 12.28 -15.22
C LEU A 72 18.27 12.68 -13.77
N VAL A 73 19.17 13.65 -13.57
CA VAL A 73 19.50 14.16 -12.23
C VAL A 73 18.28 14.83 -11.58
N VAL A 74 17.53 15.65 -12.33
CA VAL A 74 16.33 16.30 -11.83
C VAL A 74 15.26 15.26 -11.45
N ARG A 75 15.04 14.25 -12.29
CA ARG A 75 14.11 13.15 -11.99
C ARG A 75 14.51 12.36 -10.75
N ALA A 76 15.81 12.04 -10.61
CA ALA A 76 16.31 11.36 -9.42
C ALA A 76 16.08 12.22 -8.16
N GLY A 77 16.33 13.52 -8.25
CA GLY A 77 16.05 14.47 -7.18
C GLY A 77 14.56 14.55 -6.82
N LEU A 78 13.66 14.63 -7.81
CA LEU A 78 12.21 14.60 -7.59
C LEU A 78 11.74 13.28 -6.96
N GLY A 79 12.33 12.15 -7.38
CA GLY A 79 12.05 10.85 -6.77
C GLY A 79 12.43 10.82 -5.30
N ALA A 80 13.63 11.25 -4.96
CA ALA A 80 14.12 11.32 -3.58
C ALA A 80 13.30 12.29 -2.72
N LEU A 81 12.94 13.47 -3.27
CA LEU A 81 12.06 14.43 -2.58
C LEU A 81 10.66 13.86 -2.34
N GLY A 82 10.10 13.16 -3.32
CA GLY A 82 8.80 12.49 -3.19
C GLY A 82 8.81 11.41 -2.11
N GLU A 83 9.84 10.58 -2.07
CA GLU A 83 9.98 9.53 -1.06
C GLU A 83 10.17 10.11 0.36
N GLN A 84 11.05 11.10 0.52
CA GLN A 84 11.24 11.78 1.81
C GLN A 84 9.96 12.47 2.28
N ALA A 85 9.27 13.16 1.38
CA ALA A 85 8.00 13.81 1.68
C ALA A 85 6.93 12.80 2.09
N GLY A 86 6.90 11.63 1.46
CA GLY A 86 6.02 10.51 1.83
C GLY A 86 6.25 10.02 3.26
N LEU A 87 7.51 9.83 3.65
CA LEU A 87 7.88 9.45 5.02
C LEU A 87 7.49 10.53 6.05
N ILE A 88 7.74 11.81 5.74
CA ILE A 88 7.36 12.93 6.61
C ILE A 88 5.83 13.00 6.78
N ALA A 89 5.08 12.84 5.70
CA ALA A 89 3.63 12.83 5.73
C ALA A 89 3.08 11.65 6.55
N ALA A 90 3.63 10.46 6.36
CA ALA A 90 3.25 9.27 7.11
C ALA A 90 3.53 9.45 8.62
N GLU A 91 4.69 10.00 8.99
CA GLU A 91 5.02 10.27 10.39
C GLU A 91 4.09 11.32 11.02
N ALA A 92 3.72 12.38 10.29
CA ALA A 92 2.74 13.36 10.77
C ALA A 92 1.37 12.71 11.03
N ILE A 93 0.91 11.83 10.14
CA ILE A 93 -0.34 11.10 10.30
C ILE A 93 -0.26 10.15 11.50
N LYS A 94 0.82 9.38 11.64
CA LYS A 94 1.02 8.47 12.80
C LYS A 94 1.04 9.21 14.11
N ARG A 95 1.71 10.36 14.17
CA ARG A 95 1.75 11.22 15.36
C ARG A 95 0.35 11.65 15.77
N GLN A 96 -0.44 12.13 14.83
CA GLN A 96 -1.83 12.53 15.07
C GLN A 96 -2.70 11.35 15.53
N MET A 97 -2.53 10.18 14.92
CA MET A 97 -3.22 8.97 15.35
C MET A 97 -2.85 8.57 16.79
N ARG A 98 -1.55 8.57 17.12
CA ARG A 98 -1.09 8.25 18.48
C ARG A 98 -1.66 9.21 19.51
N GLN A 99 -1.64 10.51 19.23
CA GLN A 99 -2.22 11.52 20.13
C GLN A 99 -3.72 11.28 20.34
N ALA A 100 -4.48 11.07 19.28
CA ALA A 100 -5.91 10.81 19.37
C ALA A 100 -6.23 9.52 20.17
N LEU A 101 -5.47 8.46 19.94
CA LEU A 101 -5.65 7.19 20.66
C LEU A 101 -5.26 7.30 22.14
N PHE A 102 -4.17 8.01 22.43
CA PHE A 102 -3.72 8.23 23.80
C PHE A 102 -4.72 9.08 24.59
N THR A 103 -5.19 10.20 24.04
CA THR A 103 -6.24 11.01 24.66
C THR A 103 -7.49 10.18 24.96
N ARG A 104 -7.91 9.35 24.00
CA ARG A 104 -9.08 8.49 24.17
C ARG A 104 -8.89 7.43 25.27
N LEU A 105 -7.67 6.93 25.47
CA LEU A 105 -7.36 6.03 26.57
C LEU A 105 -7.45 6.73 27.94
N LEU A 106 -6.98 7.98 28.01
CA LEU A 106 -7.06 8.78 29.24
C LEU A 106 -8.50 9.15 29.60
N ASP A 107 -9.36 9.38 28.61
CA ASP A 107 -10.78 9.71 28.80
C ASP A 107 -11.63 8.50 29.22
N ARG A 108 -11.09 7.28 29.10
CA ARG A 108 -11.79 6.07 29.54
C ARG A 108 -11.86 5.98 31.06
N SER A 109 -13.04 5.62 31.55
CA SER A 109 -13.23 5.34 32.96
C SER A 109 -12.39 4.11 33.37
N PRO A 110 -11.65 4.15 34.50
CA PRO A 110 -10.95 2.98 35.05
C PRO A 110 -11.88 1.80 35.35
N ARG A 111 -13.20 2.04 35.39
CA ARG A 111 -14.22 1.04 35.68
C ARG A 111 -14.84 0.41 34.42
N ASP A 112 -14.37 0.75 33.22
CA ASP A 112 -14.87 0.14 32.00
C ASP A 112 -14.45 -1.33 31.94
N ALA A 113 -15.39 -2.22 32.21
CA ALA A 113 -15.16 -3.68 32.17
C ALA A 113 -14.79 -4.20 30.78
N ASN A 114 -15.05 -3.42 29.73
CA ASN A 114 -14.72 -3.73 28.35
C ASN A 114 -13.40 -3.06 27.91
N ALA A 115 -12.67 -2.42 28.83
CA ALA A 115 -11.39 -1.81 28.51
C ALA A 115 -10.39 -2.89 28.08
N ALA A 116 -9.71 -2.66 26.97
CA ALA A 116 -8.62 -3.53 26.55
C ALA A 116 -7.56 -3.62 27.64
N ALA A 117 -6.98 -4.80 27.84
CA ALA A 117 -5.86 -4.96 28.76
C ALA A 117 -4.73 -3.97 28.38
N SER A 118 -4.03 -3.42 29.35
CA SER A 118 -3.02 -2.37 29.15
C SER A 118 -1.98 -2.74 28.09
N GLY A 119 -1.55 -3.99 28.02
CA GLY A 119 -0.65 -4.49 26.98
C GLY A 119 -1.24 -4.45 25.57
N LEU A 120 -2.53 -4.76 25.41
CA LEU A 120 -3.22 -4.68 24.11
C LEU A 120 -3.42 -3.23 23.67
N ALA A 121 -3.73 -2.33 24.61
CA ALA A 121 -3.86 -0.91 24.31
C ALA A 121 -2.51 -0.29 23.90
N ALA A 122 -1.41 -0.67 24.58
CA ALA A 122 -0.07 -0.25 24.21
C ALA A 122 0.32 -0.77 22.81
N ALA A 123 0.07 -2.05 22.51
CA ALA A 123 0.31 -2.62 21.18
C ALA A 123 -0.51 -1.91 20.09
N ALA A 124 -1.75 -1.51 20.37
CA ALA A 124 -2.57 -0.76 19.42
C ALA A 124 -1.95 0.60 19.08
N ILE A 125 -1.40 1.32 20.06
CA ILE A 125 -0.80 2.66 19.85
C ILE A 125 0.58 2.57 19.19
N VAL A 126 1.37 1.56 19.53
CA VAL A 126 2.74 1.41 19.03
C VAL A 126 2.74 0.63 17.72
N ASP A 127 2.35 -0.64 17.77
CA ASP A 127 2.55 -1.57 16.63
C ASP A 127 1.51 -1.38 15.52
N GLN A 128 0.23 -1.22 15.89
CA GLN A 128 -0.83 -1.13 14.88
C GLN A 128 -0.84 0.22 14.17
N VAL A 129 -0.39 1.29 14.81
CA VAL A 129 -0.22 2.59 14.15
C VAL A 129 0.93 2.53 13.14
N GLU A 130 2.02 1.80 13.42
CA GLU A 130 3.09 1.60 12.44
C GLU A 130 2.63 0.89 11.17
N ALA A 131 1.63 0.03 11.24
CA ALA A 131 1.08 -0.64 10.06
C ALA A 131 0.55 0.33 8.98
N VAL A 132 0.27 1.59 9.34
CA VAL A 132 -0.25 2.62 8.43
C VAL A 132 0.86 3.37 7.69
N ASP A 133 2.11 3.26 8.15
CA ASP A 133 3.27 3.98 7.63
C ASP A 133 3.45 3.81 6.12
N LEU A 134 3.68 2.58 5.68
CA LEU A 134 3.95 2.26 4.27
C LEU A 134 2.75 2.55 3.35
N TYR A 135 1.54 2.59 3.88
CA TYR A 135 0.36 2.98 3.10
C TYR A 135 0.45 4.43 2.61
N PHE A 136 0.81 5.37 3.49
CA PHE A 136 0.90 6.78 3.14
C PHE A 136 2.23 7.11 2.47
N ALA A 137 3.34 6.49 2.92
CA ALA A 137 4.66 6.75 2.37
C ALA A 137 4.85 6.20 0.95
N ARG A 138 4.30 5.02 0.64
CA ARG A 138 4.61 4.29 -0.60
C ARG A 138 3.39 3.92 -1.42
N TYR A 139 2.40 3.24 -0.80
CA TYR A 139 1.25 2.73 -1.56
C TYR A 139 0.42 3.86 -2.18
N LEU A 140 0.13 4.92 -1.45
CA LEU A 140 -0.74 6.00 -1.93
C LEU A 140 -0.11 6.76 -3.12
N PRO A 141 1.18 7.17 -3.09
CA PRO A 141 1.86 7.73 -4.25
C PRO A 141 1.90 6.75 -5.45
N ALA A 142 2.23 5.48 -5.21
CA ALA A 142 2.25 4.46 -6.27
C ALA A 142 0.87 4.24 -6.90
N ALA A 143 -0.21 4.26 -6.10
CA ALA A 143 -1.57 4.13 -6.60
C ALA A 143 -1.98 5.30 -7.50
N LEU A 144 -1.57 6.52 -7.15
CA LEU A 144 -1.85 7.70 -7.97
C LEU A 144 -1.05 7.66 -9.29
N GLN A 145 0.23 7.30 -9.24
CA GLN A 145 1.06 7.10 -10.43
C GLN A 145 0.47 6.05 -11.36
N ALA A 146 0.10 4.88 -10.83
CA ALA A 146 -0.47 3.79 -11.60
C ALA A 146 -1.83 4.13 -12.23
N ALA A 147 -2.60 5.03 -11.60
CA ALA A 147 -3.88 5.47 -12.15
C ALA A 147 -3.71 6.53 -13.25
N LEU A 148 -2.73 7.43 -13.14
CA LEU A 148 -2.60 8.59 -14.01
C LEU A 148 -1.55 8.42 -15.11
N LEU A 149 -0.34 7.96 -14.77
CA LEU A 149 0.78 7.98 -15.72
C LEU A 149 0.53 7.12 -16.97
N PRO A 150 0.03 5.86 -16.89
CA PRO A 150 -0.22 5.08 -18.09
C PRO A 150 -1.24 5.72 -19.03
N LEU A 151 -2.27 6.37 -18.48
CA LEU A 151 -3.29 7.08 -19.27
C LEU A 151 -2.72 8.34 -19.91
N VAL A 152 -1.93 9.11 -19.17
CA VAL A 152 -1.27 10.32 -19.67
C VAL A 152 -0.27 9.96 -20.77
N PHE A 153 0.56 8.94 -20.57
CA PHE A 153 1.52 8.46 -21.56
C PHE A 153 0.82 7.95 -22.82
N GLY A 154 -0.24 7.15 -22.66
CA GLY A 154 -1.05 6.70 -23.80
C GLY A 154 -1.71 7.86 -24.56
N ALA A 155 -2.22 8.87 -23.85
CA ALA A 155 -2.82 10.06 -24.45
C ALA A 155 -1.79 10.94 -25.20
N ILE A 156 -0.55 11.04 -24.71
CA ILE A 156 0.56 11.74 -25.40
C ILE A 156 0.97 10.99 -26.66
N ILE A 157 0.99 9.67 -26.62
CA ILE A 157 1.40 8.83 -27.75
C ILE A 157 0.32 8.76 -28.83
N LEU A 158 -0.95 8.82 -28.45
CA LEU A 158 -2.09 8.67 -29.38
C LEU A 158 -2.03 9.59 -30.62
N PRO A 159 -1.73 10.91 -30.50
CA PRO A 159 -1.61 11.80 -31.66
C PRO A 159 -0.35 11.55 -32.50
N LEU A 160 0.71 10.97 -31.92
CA LEU A 160 1.95 10.63 -32.62
C LEU A 160 1.80 9.34 -33.40
N ASP A 161 1.16 8.35 -32.78
CA ASP A 161 0.87 7.05 -33.37
C ASP A 161 -0.39 6.46 -32.70
N TRP A 162 -1.49 6.45 -33.48
CA TRP A 162 -2.76 5.99 -32.94
C TRP A 162 -2.78 4.50 -32.60
N VAL A 163 -2.03 3.67 -33.37
CA VAL A 163 -1.95 2.22 -33.14
C VAL A 163 -1.24 1.93 -31.81
N ALA A 164 -0.07 2.55 -31.61
CA ALA A 164 0.68 2.43 -30.38
C ALA A 164 -0.09 3.01 -29.20
N GLY A 165 -0.72 4.18 -29.35
CA GLY A 165 -1.54 4.81 -28.30
C GLY A 165 -2.71 3.94 -27.86
N VAL A 166 -3.46 3.37 -28.80
CA VAL A 166 -4.56 2.44 -28.52
C VAL A 166 -4.04 1.16 -27.84
N LEU A 167 -2.93 0.59 -28.34
CA LEU A 167 -2.33 -0.60 -27.75
C LEU A 167 -2.00 -0.37 -26.26
N PHE A 168 -1.38 0.76 -25.93
CA PHE A 168 -1.05 1.12 -24.54
C PHE A 168 -2.30 1.36 -23.68
N LEU A 169 -3.28 2.10 -24.20
CA LEU A 169 -4.52 2.41 -23.48
C LEU A 169 -5.39 1.17 -23.22
N VAL A 170 -5.26 0.13 -24.04
CA VAL A 170 -5.96 -1.14 -23.84
C VAL A 170 -5.18 -2.07 -22.91
N THR A 171 -3.86 -2.20 -23.11
CA THR A 171 -3.06 -3.17 -22.35
C THR A 171 -2.78 -2.71 -20.91
N ALA A 172 -2.59 -1.41 -20.67
CA ALA A 172 -2.31 -0.90 -19.33
C ALA A 172 -3.46 -1.14 -18.32
N PRO A 173 -4.75 -0.88 -18.61
CA PRO A 173 -5.85 -1.19 -17.71
C PRO A 173 -6.09 -2.69 -17.51
N LEU A 174 -5.66 -3.53 -18.45
CA LEU A 174 -5.82 -4.98 -18.34
C LEU A 174 -5.06 -5.54 -17.15
N ILE A 175 -3.90 -4.98 -16.83
CA ILE A 175 -3.07 -5.38 -15.68
C ILE A 175 -3.84 -5.26 -14.34
N PRO A 176 -4.36 -4.08 -13.94
CA PRO A 176 -5.09 -3.97 -12.67
C PRO A 176 -6.38 -4.79 -12.66
N ILE A 177 -7.05 -5.01 -13.80
CA ILE A 177 -8.23 -5.86 -13.88
C ILE A 177 -7.87 -7.31 -13.53
N PHE A 178 -6.84 -7.87 -14.16
CA PHE A 178 -6.38 -9.24 -13.86
C PHE A 178 -5.80 -9.35 -12.45
N MET A 179 -5.08 -8.34 -11.97
CA MET A 179 -4.59 -8.31 -10.60
C MET A 179 -5.73 -8.30 -9.57
N ALA A 180 -6.83 -7.59 -9.83
CA ALA A 180 -8.00 -7.61 -8.97
C ALA A 180 -8.66 -8.99 -8.95
N LEU A 181 -8.76 -9.64 -10.10
CA LEU A 181 -9.32 -11.00 -10.22
C LEU A 181 -8.50 -12.04 -9.44
N VAL A 182 -7.17 -12.01 -9.57
CA VAL A 182 -6.27 -12.88 -8.81
C VAL A 182 -6.28 -12.54 -7.32
N GLY A 183 -6.36 -11.24 -6.99
CA GLY A 183 -6.41 -10.74 -5.62
C GLY A 183 -7.61 -11.24 -4.81
N TRP A 184 -8.77 -11.47 -5.44
CA TRP A 184 -9.92 -12.08 -4.77
C TRP A 184 -9.61 -13.51 -4.30
N GLY A 185 -8.95 -14.30 -5.14
CA GLY A 185 -8.50 -15.65 -4.76
C GLY A 185 -7.47 -15.63 -3.63
N ALA A 186 -6.57 -14.65 -3.64
CA ALA A 186 -5.55 -14.48 -2.60
C ALA A 186 -6.16 -14.23 -1.21
N GLN A 187 -7.17 -13.36 -1.10
CA GLN A 187 -7.82 -13.06 0.17
C GLN A 187 -8.44 -14.31 0.81
N ILE A 188 -9.16 -15.10 0.02
CA ILE A 188 -9.78 -16.34 0.51
C ILE A 188 -8.73 -17.35 0.97
N ALA A 189 -7.62 -17.47 0.23
CA ALA A 189 -6.53 -18.36 0.58
C ALA A 189 -5.82 -17.92 1.88
N THR A 190 -5.56 -16.62 2.04
CA THR A 190 -4.94 -16.03 3.24
C THR A 190 -5.83 -16.22 4.47
N ASP A 191 -7.14 -16.00 4.36
CA ASP A 191 -8.08 -16.21 5.47
C ASP A 191 -8.12 -17.70 5.91
N ARG A 192 -7.98 -18.63 4.97
CA ARG A 192 -7.89 -20.06 5.25
C ARG A 192 -6.57 -20.45 5.91
N GLN A 193 -5.46 -19.85 5.48
CA GLN A 193 -4.15 -20.04 6.09
C GLN A 193 -4.12 -19.52 7.52
N ALA A 194 -4.63 -18.30 7.78
CA ALA A 194 -4.69 -17.70 9.10
C ALA A 194 -5.49 -18.56 10.08
N ARG A 195 -6.62 -19.12 9.64
CA ARG A 195 -7.42 -20.06 10.46
C ARG A 195 -6.64 -21.34 10.77
N ALA A 196 -5.89 -21.89 9.80
CA ALA A 196 -5.09 -23.08 10.03
C ALA A 196 -3.94 -22.84 11.01
N LEU A 197 -3.29 -21.65 10.91
CA LEU A 197 -2.25 -21.25 11.86
C LEU A 197 -2.79 -21.10 13.27
N SER A 198 -3.93 -20.40 13.43
CA SER A 198 -4.59 -20.26 14.72
C SER A 198 -4.99 -21.60 15.34
N HIS A 199 -5.52 -22.52 14.53
CA HIS A 199 -5.87 -23.88 14.98
C HIS A 199 -4.64 -24.68 15.41
N LEU A 200 -3.54 -24.63 14.65
CA LEU A 200 -2.28 -25.29 15.02
C LEU A 200 -1.71 -24.70 16.30
N SER A 201 -1.66 -23.37 16.42
CA SER A 201 -1.15 -22.66 17.62
C SER A 201 -1.97 -22.99 18.86
N GLY A 202 -3.31 -22.99 18.76
CA GLY A 202 -4.19 -23.38 19.86
C GLY A 202 -3.96 -24.82 20.29
N ARG A 203 -3.95 -25.74 19.32
CA ARG A 203 -3.69 -27.16 19.61
C ARG A 203 -2.34 -27.41 20.26
N PHE A 204 -1.30 -26.74 19.76
CA PHE A 204 0.05 -26.82 20.32
C PHE A 204 0.10 -26.28 21.77
N SER A 205 -0.51 -25.11 22.03
CA SER A 205 -0.59 -24.54 23.37
C SER A 205 -1.31 -25.45 24.37
N ASP A 206 -2.42 -26.06 23.95
CA ASP A 206 -3.18 -26.98 24.79
C ASP A 206 -2.38 -28.24 25.14
N ARG A 207 -1.62 -28.78 24.15
CA ARG A 207 -0.77 -29.96 24.37
C ARG A 207 0.43 -29.65 25.27
N LEU A 208 1.02 -28.45 25.16
CA LEU A 208 2.07 -28.00 26.07
C LEU A 208 1.58 -27.92 27.53
N LYS A 209 0.38 -27.36 27.73
CA LYS A 209 -0.23 -27.27 29.07
C LYS A 209 -0.57 -28.66 29.64
N GLY A 210 -0.98 -29.62 28.78
CA GLY A 210 -1.32 -30.98 29.15
C GLY A 210 -0.19 -32.00 29.02
N LEU A 211 1.07 -31.58 28.85
CA LEU A 211 2.18 -32.47 28.53
C LEU A 211 2.38 -33.59 29.56
N LEU A 212 2.29 -33.27 30.84
CA LEU A 212 2.40 -34.26 31.93
C LEU A 212 1.30 -35.34 31.83
N THR A 213 0.07 -34.92 31.56
CA THR A 213 -1.07 -35.82 31.37
C THR A 213 -0.88 -36.72 30.16
N LEU A 214 -0.44 -36.16 29.03
CA LEU A 214 -0.15 -36.94 27.82
C LEU A 214 0.90 -38.04 28.07
N LYS A 215 1.95 -37.68 28.80
CA LYS A 215 3.03 -38.59 29.16
C LYS A 215 2.54 -39.72 30.10
N LEU A 216 1.74 -39.37 31.08
CA LEU A 216 1.18 -40.38 32.03
C LEU A 216 0.24 -41.36 31.36
N PHE A 217 -0.47 -40.94 30.30
CA PHE A 217 -1.40 -41.82 29.55
C PHE A 217 -0.76 -42.46 28.32
N GLY A 218 0.54 -42.28 28.05
CA GLY A 218 1.26 -42.88 26.92
C GLY A 218 0.72 -42.48 25.56
N ARG A 219 0.22 -41.21 25.40
CA ARG A 219 -0.40 -40.74 24.16
C ARG A 219 0.46 -39.79 23.35
N GLU A 220 1.76 -39.72 23.64
CA GLU A 220 2.68 -38.76 23.00
C GLU A 220 2.76 -38.96 21.48
N GLU A 221 2.84 -40.22 21.03
CA GLU A 221 2.95 -40.50 19.59
C GLU A 221 1.69 -40.13 18.82
N ALA A 222 0.50 -40.45 19.37
CA ALA A 222 -0.77 -40.14 18.74
C ALA A 222 -1.00 -38.59 18.65
N GLU A 223 -0.63 -37.85 19.67
CA GLU A 223 -0.77 -36.41 19.67
C GLU A 223 0.29 -35.71 18.81
N THR A 224 1.51 -36.28 18.75
CA THR A 224 2.55 -35.81 17.82
C THR A 224 2.11 -36.02 16.36
N ALA A 225 1.53 -37.17 16.04
CA ALA A 225 0.97 -37.40 14.70
C ALA A 225 -0.12 -36.37 14.34
N GLY A 226 -1.00 -36.03 15.31
CA GLY A 226 -2.02 -35.00 15.11
C GLY A 226 -1.48 -33.57 14.92
N ILE A 227 -0.34 -33.25 15.55
CA ILE A 227 0.34 -31.95 15.32
C ILE A 227 1.01 -31.94 13.94
N VAL A 228 1.65 -33.05 13.54
CA VAL A 228 2.24 -33.19 12.20
C VAL A 228 1.18 -33.05 11.12
N GLU A 229 0.02 -33.68 11.28
CA GLU A 229 -1.10 -33.53 10.33
C GLU A 229 -1.57 -32.07 10.23
N ALA A 230 -1.74 -31.39 11.35
CA ALA A 230 -2.14 -29.98 11.37
C ALA A 230 -1.08 -29.06 10.74
N SER A 231 0.21 -29.35 10.97
CA SER A 231 1.35 -28.65 10.34
C SER A 231 1.35 -28.87 8.83
N GLU A 232 1.10 -30.09 8.37
CA GLU A 232 1.03 -30.39 6.94
C GLU A 232 -0.16 -29.71 6.26
N ALA A 233 -1.30 -29.64 6.95
CA ALA A 233 -2.45 -28.86 6.49
C ALA A 233 -2.14 -27.38 6.38
N LEU A 234 -1.40 -26.79 7.34
CA LEU A 234 -0.91 -25.42 7.28
C LEU A 234 0.07 -25.22 6.13
N ARG A 235 1.04 -26.12 5.96
CA ARG A 235 2.01 -26.09 4.84
C ARG A 235 1.31 -26.03 3.49
N LYS A 236 0.34 -26.90 3.23
CA LYS A 236 -0.44 -26.93 1.98
C LYS A 236 -1.17 -25.59 1.74
N ARG A 237 -1.74 -24.99 2.78
CA ARG A 237 -2.44 -23.70 2.68
C ARG A 237 -1.48 -22.54 2.46
N THR A 238 -0.32 -22.57 3.12
CA THR A 238 0.75 -21.59 2.91
C THR A 238 1.28 -21.62 1.48
N LEU A 239 1.54 -22.83 0.95
CA LEU A 239 1.94 -22.99 -0.46
C LEU A 239 0.87 -22.48 -1.43
N LYS A 240 -0.42 -22.66 -1.11
CA LYS A 240 -1.51 -22.12 -1.93
C LYS A 240 -1.50 -20.57 -1.95
N VAL A 241 -1.31 -19.93 -0.80
CA VAL A 241 -1.19 -18.45 -0.72
C VAL A 241 0.02 -17.98 -1.53
N LEU A 242 1.16 -18.65 -1.36
CA LEU A 242 2.40 -18.32 -2.07
C LEU A 242 2.24 -18.49 -3.58
N SER A 243 1.61 -19.59 -4.02
CA SER A 243 1.30 -19.85 -5.44
C SER A 243 0.44 -18.73 -6.05
N ILE A 244 -0.56 -18.22 -5.32
CA ILE A 244 -1.40 -17.12 -5.80
C ILE A 244 -0.61 -15.80 -5.84
N ALA A 245 0.27 -15.55 -4.87
CA ALA A 245 1.15 -14.38 -4.87
C ALA A 245 2.10 -14.39 -6.08
N PHE A 246 2.74 -15.53 -6.37
CA PHE A 246 3.56 -15.68 -7.57
C PHE A 246 2.75 -15.54 -8.87
N LEU A 247 1.53 -16.09 -8.90
CA LEU A 247 0.64 -15.94 -10.05
C LEU A 247 0.31 -14.46 -10.31
N SER A 248 0.06 -13.67 -9.26
CA SER A 248 -0.18 -12.24 -9.40
C SER A 248 0.99 -11.52 -10.06
N SER A 249 2.22 -11.81 -9.62
CA SER A 249 3.44 -11.23 -10.20
C SER A 249 3.68 -11.72 -11.63
N ALA A 250 3.44 -13.00 -11.90
CA ALA A 250 3.58 -13.57 -13.24
C ALA A 250 2.57 -12.96 -14.24
N VAL A 251 1.32 -12.75 -13.82
CA VAL A 251 0.29 -12.11 -14.65
C VAL A 251 0.69 -10.67 -14.98
N LEU A 252 1.16 -9.91 -14.00
CA LEU A 252 1.65 -8.54 -14.21
C LEU A 252 2.78 -8.52 -15.24
N GLU A 253 3.80 -9.36 -15.04
CA GLU A 253 4.96 -9.40 -15.92
C GLU A 253 4.61 -9.89 -17.32
N PHE A 254 3.71 -10.87 -17.44
CA PHE A 254 3.23 -11.38 -18.72
C PHE A 254 2.55 -10.26 -19.55
N PHE A 255 1.62 -9.52 -18.96
CA PHE A 255 0.94 -8.45 -19.69
C PHE A 255 1.85 -7.26 -20.00
N ALA A 256 2.77 -6.93 -19.10
CA ALA A 256 3.78 -5.91 -19.37
C ALA A 256 4.72 -6.32 -20.50
N ALA A 257 5.22 -7.56 -20.47
CA ALA A 257 6.07 -8.10 -21.52
C ALA A 257 5.31 -8.19 -22.87
N LEU A 258 4.06 -8.63 -22.86
CA LEU A 258 3.21 -8.69 -24.05
C LEU A 258 3.01 -7.30 -24.67
N GLY A 259 2.78 -6.28 -23.83
CA GLY A 259 2.63 -4.91 -24.30
C GLY A 259 3.93 -4.34 -24.90
N VAL A 260 5.07 -4.55 -24.23
CA VAL A 260 6.38 -4.13 -24.74
C VAL A 260 6.71 -4.87 -26.04
N ALA A 261 6.52 -6.19 -26.08
CA ALA A 261 6.76 -7.00 -27.28
C ALA A 261 5.81 -6.61 -28.44
N GLY A 262 4.54 -6.30 -28.11
CA GLY A 262 3.56 -5.84 -29.09
C GLY A 262 3.99 -4.54 -29.76
N ILE A 263 4.49 -3.57 -28.99
CA ILE A 263 5.04 -2.33 -29.55
C ILE A 263 6.31 -2.59 -30.37
N ALA A 264 7.22 -3.42 -29.87
CA ALA A 264 8.44 -3.75 -30.60
C ALA A 264 8.13 -4.43 -31.95
N LEU A 265 7.19 -5.37 -31.93
CA LEU A 265 6.73 -6.05 -33.15
C LEU A 265 6.04 -5.08 -34.10
N TYR A 266 5.14 -4.22 -33.60
CA TYR A 266 4.47 -3.20 -34.40
C TYR A 266 5.47 -2.25 -35.05
N VAL A 267 6.39 -1.67 -34.28
CA VAL A 267 7.42 -0.75 -34.80
C VAL A 267 8.32 -1.48 -35.82
N GLY A 268 8.80 -2.69 -35.48
CA GLY A 268 9.66 -3.47 -36.38
C GLY A 268 8.99 -3.83 -37.70
N LEU A 269 7.75 -4.34 -37.70
CA LEU A 269 7.01 -4.69 -38.91
C LEU A 269 6.65 -3.46 -39.73
N THR A 270 6.41 -2.31 -39.13
CA THR A 270 6.17 -1.05 -39.83
C THR A 270 7.44 -0.54 -40.48
N PHE A 271 8.61 -0.68 -39.84
CA PHE A 271 9.90 -0.26 -40.45
C PHE A 271 10.33 -1.10 -41.64
N ILE A 272 10.00 -2.39 -41.67
CA ILE A 272 10.29 -3.24 -42.84
C ILE A 272 9.19 -3.19 -43.91
N ASP A 273 8.25 -2.23 -43.80
CA ASP A 273 7.15 -2.00 -44.72
C ASP A 273 6.20 -3.21 -44.89
N TYR A 274 6.11 -4.06 -43.86
CA TYR A 274 5.22 -5.21 -43.81
C TYR A 274 3.82 -4.84 -43.32
N LEU A 275 3.72 -3.87 -42.40
CA LEU A 275 2.48 -3.46 -41.74
C LEU A 275 2.11 -2.02 -42.11
N HIS A 276 0.97 -1.85 -42.79
CA HIS A 276 0.50 -0.56 -43.28
C HIS A 276 -0.74 -0.06 -42.52
N LEU A 277 -0.65 0.05 -41.20
CA LEU A 277 -1.75 0.56 -40.37
C LEU A 277 -1.76 2.08 -40.24
N ARG A 278 -0.68 2.76 -40.62
CA ARG A 278 -0.53 4.22 -40.58
C ARG A 278 -0.79 4.83 -41.97
N GLY A 279 -1.32 6.06 -41.98
CA GLY A 279 -1.41 6.87 -43.20
C GLY A 279 -0.11 7.63 -43.56
N SER A 280 0.93 7.58 -42.70
CA SER A 280 2.24 8.23 -42.91
C SER A 280 3.38 7.29 -42.53
N PRO A 281 4.57 7.40 -43.15
CA PRO A 281 5.73 6.57 -42.80
C PRO A 281 6.16 6.81 -41.34
N LEU A 282 6.59 5.75 -40.68
CA LEU A 282 7.13 5.83 -39.31
C LEU A 282 8.57 6.34 -39.39
N THR A 283 8.86 7.47 -38.72
CA THR A 283 10.23 8.00 -38.64
C THR A 283 10.99 7.23 -37.54
N LEU A 284 12.33 7.13 -37.69
CA LEU A 284 13.17 6.48 -36.70
C LEU A 284 13.01 7.13 -35.30
N HIS A 285 12.90 8.47 -35.25
CA HIS A 285 12.68 9.22 -34.03
C HIS A 285 11.39 8.74 -33.29
N VAL A 286 10.25 8.69 -33.98
CA VAL A 286 8.98 8.24 -33.37
C VAL A 286 9.05 6.76 -32.99
N GLY A 287 9.62 5.89 -33.83
CA GLY A 287 9.80 4.48 -33.52
C GLY A 287 10.65 4.25 -32.27
N MET A 288 11.78 4.96 -32.14
CA MET A 288 12.64 4.90 -30.96
C MET A 288 11.95 5.46 -29.71
N PHE A 289 11.20 6.55 -29.83
CA PHE A 289 10.41 7.10 -28.74
C PHE A 289 9.38 6.08 -28.23
N LEU A 290 8.65 5.41 -29.11
CA LEU A 290 7.67 4.38 -28.76
C LEU A 290 8.34 3.20 -28.03
N LEU A 291 9.48 2.74 -28.51
CA LEU A 291 10.25 1.65 -27.89
C LEU A 291 10.77 2.03 -26.49
N LEU A 292 11.25 3.28 -26.33
CA LEU A 292 11.69 3.78 -25.02
C LEU A 292 10.56 3.95 -24.02
N MET A 293 9.37 4.38 -24.49
CA MET A 293 8.21 4.57 -23.64
C MET A 293 7.53 3.25 -23.27
N ALA A 294 7.69 2.19 -24.07
CA ALA A 294 7.00 0.92 -23.84
C ALA A 294 7.20 0.33 -22.44
N PRO A 295 8.41 0.16 -21.90
CA PRO A 295 8.60 -0.34 -20.54
C PRO A 295 8.11 0.65 -19.46
N GLU A 296 8.23 1.96 -19.72
CA GLU A 296 7.94 3.01 -18.75
C GLU A 296 6.44 3.17 -18.47
N ILE A 297 5.59 2.81 -19.41
CA ILE A 297 4.12 2.82 -19.24
C ILE A 297 3.67 1.79 -18.20
N TYR A 298 4.36 0.64 -18.12
CA TYR A 298 4.01 -0.44 -17.19
C TYR A 298 4.71 -0.31 -15.83
N ASN A 299 5.75 0.53 -15.74
CA ASN A 299 6.53 0.70 -14.51
C ASN A 299 5.69 1.19 -13.30
N PRO A 300 4.77 2.18 -13.42
CA PRO A 300 3.89 2.58 -12.32
C PRO A 300 2.97 1.44 -11.84
N LEU A 301 2.55 0.55 -12.73
CA LEU A 301 1.71 -0.59 -12.39
C LEU A 301 2.50 -1.67 -11.62
N ARG A 302 3.78 -1.89 -11.99
CA ARG A 302 4.70 -2.74 -11.22
C ARG A 302 4.95 -2.18 -9.82
N LEU A 303 5.14 -0.86 -9.71
CA LEU A 303 5.32 -0.19 -8.43
C LEU A 303 4.08 -0.33 -7.54
N LEU A 304 2.88 -0.15 -8.08
CA LEU A 304 1.64 -0.38 -7.34
C LEU A 304 1.53 -1.84 -6.85
N ALA A 305 1.91 -2.79 -7.69
CA ALA A 305 1.86 -4.21 -7.35
C ALA A 305 2.80 -4.55 -6.19
N SER A 306 4.03 -3.99 -6.17
CA SER A 306 5.00 -4.21 -5.10
C SER A 306 4.51 -3.69 -3.74
N HIS A 307 3.70 -2.61 -3.74
CA HIS A 307 3.15 -1.99 -2.53
C HIS A 307 1.72 -2.43 -2.19
N TYR A 308 1.16 -3.42 -2.88
CA TYR A 308 -0.21 -3.86 -2.62
C TYR A 308 -0.42 -4.41 -1.19
N HIS A 309 0.60 -5.08 -0.65
CA HIS A 309 0.57 -5.59 0.72
C HIS A 309 0.53 -4.48 1.77
N ASP A 310 1.15 -3.35 1.53
CA ASP A 310 1.16 -2.20 2.44
C ASP A 310 -0.26 -1.70 2.73
N ARG A 311 -1.12 -1.69 1.69
CA ARG A 311 -2.55 -1.38 1.85
C ARG A 311 -3.29 -2.42 2.71
N ALA A 312 -3.00 -3.69 2.53
CA ALA A 312 -3.65 -4.75 3.28
C ALA A 312 -3.25 -4.69 4.77
N THR A 313 -1.97 -4.48 5.04
CA THR A 313 -1.40 -4.32 6.39
C THR A 313 -2.00 -3.11 7.10
N ALA A 314 -2.06 -1.96 6.45
CA ALA A 314 -2.67 -0.75 7.02
C ALA A 314 -4.14 -0.96 7.38
N LYS A 315 -4.91 -1.62 6.51
CA LYS A 315 -6.32 -1.94 6.80
C LYS A 315 -6.46 -2.89 7.98
N ALA A 316 -5.61 -3.91 8.08
CA ALA A 316 -5.63 -4.84 9.19
C ALA A 316 -5.29 -4.15 10.53
N GLY A 317 -4.27 -3.29 10.54
CA GLY A 317 -3.90 -2.49 11.70
C GLY A 317 -5.03 -1.57 12.18
N LEU A 318 -5.69 -0.87 11.24
CA LEU A 318 -6.83 -0.01 11.59
C LEU A 318 -8.02 -0.79 12.15
N LEU A 319 -8.34 -1.94 11.59
CA LEU A 319 -9.41 -2.82 12.10
C LEU A 319 -9.10 -3.34 13.50
N GLU A 320 -7.83 -3.65 13.76
CA GLU A 320 -7.40 -4.10 15.09
C GLU A 320 -7.45 -2.97 16.12
N ILE A 321 -7.04 -1.74 15.76
CA ILE A 321 -7.20 -0.56 16.61
C ILE A 321 -8.69 -0.32 16.93
N GLU A 322 -9.56 -0.40 15.92
CA GLU A 322 -11.00 -0.23 16.09
C GLU A 322 -11.60 -1.29 17.02
N ARG A 323 -11.16 -2.55 16.89
CA ARG A 323 -11.60 -3.65 17.74
C ARG A 323 -11.20 -3.45 19.20
N GLN A 324 -9.98 -2.95 19.46
CA GLN A 324 -9.44 -2.82 20.81
C GLN A 324 -9.85 -1.52 21.51
N LEU A 325 -9.91 -0.43 20.77
CA LEU A 325 -10.11 0.92 21.32
C LEU A 325 -11.48 1.53 20.93
N GLY A 326 -12.29 0.84 20.11
CA GLY A 326 -13.56 1.33 19.58
C GLY A 326 -13.37 2.26 18.38
N ALA A 327 -14.49 2.76 17.80
CA ALA A 327 -14.46 3.52 16.56
C ALA A 327 -13.41 4.64 16.57
N LEU A 328 -12.56 4.64 15.55
CA LEU A 328 -11.51 5.64 15.36
C LEU A 328 -12.12 6.94 14.81
N LEU A 329 -11.95 8.02 15.59
CA LEU A 329 -11.96 9.40 15.09
C LEU A 329 -13.25 9.87 14.40
N ASP A 330 -14.32 10.04 15.15
CA ASP A 330 -15.46 10.86 14.68
C ASP A 330 -15.23 12.37 14.82
N LYS A 331 -14.20 12.80 15.56
CA LYS A 331 -13.83 14.21 15.69
C LYS A 331 -12.31 14.37 15.76
N PRO A 332 -11.73 15.42 15.12
CA PRO A 332 -10.38 15.85 15.45
C PRO A 332 -10.35 16.16 16.96
N VAL A 333 -9.41 15.57 17.68
CA VAL A 333 -9.18 15.96 19.07
C VAL A 333 -8.49 17.32 19.00
N GLU A 334 -9.25 18.38 19.19
CA GLU A 334 -8.69 19.66 19.60
C GLU A 334 -8.10 19.37 21.00
N LEU A 335 -6.78 19.37 21.08
CA LEU A 335 -6.10 19.45 22.37
C LEU A 335 -6.55 20.76 22.98
N ALA A 336 -7.55 20.70 23.85
CA ALA A 336 -7.82 21.85 24.71
C ALA A 336 -6.50 22.18 25.41
N ASP A 337 -6.06 23.41 25.23
CA ASP A 337 -4.90 23.93 25.94
C ASP A 337 -5.25 23.84 27.45
N ILE A 338 -4.92 22.71 28.07
CA ILE A 338 -5.13 22.51 29.49
C ILE A 338 -4.03 23.31 30.16
N ALA A 339 -4.26 24.61 30.26
CA ALA A 339 -3.43 25.45 31.11
C ALA A 339 -3.38 24.80 32.51
N PRO A 340 -2.20 24.59 33.08
CA PRO A 340 -2.09 24.05 34.42
C PRO A 340 -2.91 24.93 35.34
N ARG A 341 -3.95 24.37 35.94
CA ARG A 341 -4.72 25.08 36.95
C ARG A 341 -3.80 25.37 38.16
N SER A 342 -3.26 26.56 38.21
CA SER A 342 -2.60 27.10 39.38
C SER A 342 -3.69 27.54 40.37
N GLY A 343 -4.09 26.65 41.26
CA GLY A 343 -5.04 26.94 42.34
C GLY A 343 -4.75 26.08 43.59
N PRO A 344 -5.27 26.45 44.75
CA PRO A 344 -5.13 25.62 45.91
C PRO A 344 -5.74 24.23 45.68
N ALA A 345 -5.17 23.20 46.32
CA ALA A 345 -5.62 21.82 46.19
C ALA A 345 -7.13 21.73 46.49
N ILE A 346 -7.90 21.16 45.56
CA ILE A 346 -9.35 20.98 45.72
C ILE A 346 -9.57 19.80 46.66
N GLY A 347 -10.12 20.06 47.86
CA GLY A 347 -10.64 19.02 48.73
C GLY A 347 -11.96 18.47 48.15
N VAL A 348 -12.10 17.15 48.12
CA VAL A 348 -13.36 16.51 47.74
C VAL A 348 -13.96 15.91 49.00
N THR A 349 -15.16 16.40 49.37
CA THR A 349 -15.95 15.84 50.47
C THR A 349 -17.13 15.08 49.89
N LEU A 350 -17.25 13.82 50.24
CA LEU A 350 -18.34 12.96 49.76
C LEU A 350 -19.29 12.71 50.94
N ASN A 351 -20.55 13.12 50.79
CA ASN A 351 -21.60 12.87 51.76
C ASN A 351 -22.64 11.91 51.15
N THR A 352 -22.97 10.83 51.86
CA THR A 352 -23.97 9.83 51.46
C THR A 352 -23.76 9.29 50.02
N LEU A 353 -22.51 8.88 49.71
CA LEU A 353 -22.19 8.34 48.42
C LEU A 353 -22.76 6.92 48.23
N THR A 354 -23.63 6.75 47.24
CA THR A 354 -24.06 5.43 46.78
C THR A 354 -23.35 5.08 45.46
N LEU A 355 -22.53 4.04 45.48
CA LEU A 355 -21.76 3.57 44.34
C LEU A 355 -22.31 2.22 43.87
N ARG A 356 -22.75 2.15 42.58
CA ARG A 356 -23.28 0.92 41.98
C ARG A 356 -22.40 0.46 40.81
N THR A 357 -22.43 -0.85 40.51
CA THR A 357 -21.82 -1.40 39.29
C THR A 357 -22.42 -0.76 38.03
N PRO A 358 -21.69 -0.71 36.88
CA PRO A 358 -22.21 -0.11 35.63
C PRO A 358 -23.54 -0.70 35.17
N ASP A 359 -23.79 -2.00 35.43
CA ASP A 359 -25.03 -2.71 35.15
C ASP A 359 -26.13 -2.41 36.20
N ARG A 360 -25.84 -1.56 37.22
CA ARG A 360 -26.71 -1.20 38.35
C ARG A 360 -27.24 -2.36 39.19
N MET A 361 -26.72 -3.58 39.01
CA MET A 361 -27.16 -4.79 39.67
C MET A 361 -26.56 -4.98 41.08
N ARG A 362 -25.42 -4.35 41.37
CA ARG A 362 -24.77 -4.43 42.65
C ARG A 362 -24.43 -3.04 43.19
N THR A 363 -24.76 -2.80 44.44
CA THR A 363 -24.33 -1.64 45.21
C THR A 363 -22.96 -1.96 45.83
N ILE A 364 -21.95 -1.15 45.56
CA ILE A 364 -20.57 -1.30 46.06
C ILE A 364 -20.42 -0.54 47.37
N LEU A 365 -21.03 0.65 47.45
CA LEU A 365 -21.09 1.51 48.64
C LEU A 365 -22.51 2.04 48.76
N ASP A 366 -23.07 2.07 49.95
CA ASP A 366 -24.40 2.60 50.19
C ASP A 366 -24.32 3.56 51.39
N GLY A 367 -24.53 4.86 51.11
CA GLY A 367 -24.60 5.90 52.15
C GLY A 367 -23.28 6.17 52.87
N ALA A 368 -22.14 5.91 52.28
CA ALA A 368 -20.83 6.14 52.90
C ALA A 368 -20.46 7.64 52.90
#